data_37e12d54b2bf45d662f113c7c96ef66c
#
_entry.id   37e12d54b2bf45d662f113c7c96ef66c
#
_cell.length_a   1.000
_cell.length_b   1.000
_cell.length_c   1.000
_cell.angle_alpha   90.00
_cell.angle_beta   90.00
_cell.angle_gamma   90.00
#
_symmetry.space_group_name_H-M   'P 1'
#
loop_
_entity.id
_entity.type
_entity.pdbx_description
1 polymer ?
#
loop_
_entity_poly.entity_id
_entity_poly.type
_entity_poly.pdbx_seq_one_letter_code
_entity_poly.pdbx_strand_id
1 'polypeptide(L)'
;YSLPKVELKKIVITDKIKQLAALRYLRENIIVPFEFTSEIIKVAIPDSSKLGLIKNIKNITQLEPELYASSLTEIDNFYKRLENRKNSEELKSKKLEVSKKTEENVPIEVGSEVIVFGDKLIKEAITLGASDIHIEPFKDTAQIRFRIDGVLVVMEQFTKFLEKNYNAIVTRIKIISKLDIAERRMPQDGGSTFKLDKKEIDLRISILPTKNNERIVMRILNKDEGAKSLDALGFQDQDLANLTEAINSPQGMVLVTGPTGSGKTTTLYTILQTINKPSLNILTAEDPVEYELEGVGQVQVREDIGYTFESALRSFLRQDPEVILVGEIRDKATVDIALKAALTGHLVFSTIHTNDAPSTITRLQNMGTPDYLISA
;
A
#
# COMPACT_ATOMS: atom_id res chain seq x y z
N TYR A 1 -20.38 49.11 13.25
CA TYR A 1 -19.06 49.00 13.88
C TYR A 1 -18.10 48.27 12.92
N SER A 2 -17.14 49.02 12.35
CA SER A 2 -16.06 48.40 11.55
C SER A 2 -14.98 47.93 12.52
N LEU A 3 -14.74 46.62 12.59
CA LEU A 3 -13.65 46.05 13.37
C LEU A 3 -12.29 46.47 12.75
N PRO A 4 -11.26 46.73 13.56
CA PRO A 4 -9.92 46.95 13.04
C PRO A 4 -9.44 45.72 12.32
N LYS A 5 -8.73 45.91 11.17
CA LYS A 5 -8.19 44.79 10.36
C LYS A 5 -6.84 44.34 10.88
N VAL A 6 -6.57 43.05 10.86
CA VAL A 6 -5.26 42.47 11.16
C VAL A 6 -4.75 41.60 9.99
N GLU A 7 -3.47 41.74 9.65
CA GLU A 7 -2.80 40.90 8.65
C GLU A 7 -2.11 39.72 9.37
N LEU A 8 -2.80 38.58 9.45
CA LEU A 8 -2.30 37.41 10.17
C LEU A 8 -0.98 36.84 9.62
N LYS A 9 -0.67 37.11 8.34
CA LYS A 9 0.63 36.71 7.74
C LYS A 9 1.86 37.31 8.44
N LYS A 10 1.72 38.49 9.04
CA LYS A 10 2.79 39.20 9.76
C LYS A 10 2.90 38.79 11.22
N ILE A 11 1.92 38.06 11.76
CA ILE A 11 1.88 37.66 13.16
C ILE A 11 2.86 36.52 13.42
N VAL A 12 3.71 36.69 14.44
CA VAL A 12 4.62 35.66 14.94
C VAL A 12 3.86 34.70 15.85
N ILE A 13 3.84 33.42 15.52
CA ILE A 13 3.20 32.39 16.34
C ILE A 13 4.13 32.10 17.54
N THR A 14 3.68 32.51 18.73
CA THR A 14 4.42 32.29 19.99
C THR A 14 4.02 30.98 20.65
N ASP A 15 4.85 30.47 21.57
CA ASP A 15 4.55 29.25 22.33
C ASP A 15 3.31 29.41 23.21
N LYS A 16 3.05 30.60 23.68
CA LYS A 16 1.83 30.93 24.41
C LYS A 16 0.56 30.67 23.56
N ILE A 17 0.57 30.98 22.28
CA ILE A 17 -0.56 30.69 21.36
C ILE A 17 -0.73 29.19 21.19
N LYS A 18 0.37 28.44 21.08
CA LYS A 18 0.35 26.99 20.89
C LYS A 18 -0.20 26.23 22.11
N GLN A 19 0.09 26.71 23.30
CA GLN A 19 -0.29 26.09 24.59
C GLN A 19 -1.67 26.51 25.08
N LEU A 20 -2.36 27.39 24.34
CA LEU A 20 -3.67 27.87 24.74
C LEU A 20 -4.70 26.71 24.76
N ALA A 21 -5.24 26.40 25.93
CA ALA A 21 -6.21 25.31 26.11
C ALA A 21 -7.44 25.42 25.20
N ALA A 22 -7.84 26.67 24.88
CA ALA A 22 -8.97 27.00 24.03
C ALA A 22 -8.67 26.86 22.51
N LEU A 23 -7.44 26.55 22.09
CA LEU A 23 -7.01 26.64 20.69
C LEU A 23 -7.86 25.76 19.76
N ARG A 24 -8.25 24.57 20.21
CA ARG A 24 -9.12 23.66 19.45
C ARG A 24 -10.50 24.28 19.22
N TYR A 25 -11.11 24.82 20.27
CA TYR A 25 -12.42 25.48 20.17
C TYR A 25 -12.37 26.68 19.23
N LEU A 26 -11.33 27.51 19.34
CA LEU A 26 -11.16 28.70 18.49
C LEU A 26 -11.01 28.32 17.02
N ARG A 27 -10.26 27.27 16.74
CA ARG A 27 -10.08 26.73 15.38
C ARG A 27 -11.39 26.22 14.79
N GLU A 28 -12.14 25.40 15.52
CA GLU A 28 -13.43 24.84 15.08
C GLU A 28 -14.44 25.96 14.78
N ASN A 29 -14.29 27.12 15.42
CA ASN A 29 -15.12 28.30 15.19
C ASN A 29 -14.53 29.33 14.22
N ILE A 30 -13.41 29.02 13.58
CA ILE A 30 -12.73 29.89 12.59
C ILE A 30 -12.31 31.24 13.23
N ILE A 31 -11.76 31.19 14.43
CA ILE A 31 -11.29 32.34 15.22
C ILE A 31 -9.81 32.14 15.51
N VAL A 32 -8.98 33.17 15.26
CA VAL A 32 -7.53 33.08 15.48
C VAL A 32 -7.11 33.95 16.63
N PRO A 33 -6.58 33.39 17.73
CA PRO A 33 -5.88 34.17 18.75
C PRO A 33 -4.49 34.53 18.23
N PHE A 34 -4.12 35.81 18.27
CA PHE A 34 -2.84 36.23 17.71
C PHE A 34 -1.94 37.03 18.66
N GLU A 35 -2.52 37.57 19.72
CA GLU A 35 -1.77 38.28 20.76
C GLU A 35 -2.59 38.20 22.07
N PHE A 36 -1.91 38.11 23.23
CA PHE A 36 -2.57 38.23 24.53
C PHE A 36 -1.66 38.69 25.65
N THR A 37 -2.22 39.40 26.60
CA THR A 37 -1.63 39.86 27.83
C THR A 37 -2.17 39.08 29.04
N SER A 38 -1.93 39.57 30.24
CA SER A 38 -2.55 39.00 31.46
C SER A 38 -4.08 39.15 31.53
N GLU A 39 -4.67 40.12 30.81
CA GLU A 39 -6.09 40.48 30.94
C GLU A 39 -6.84 40.40 29.61
N ILE A 40 -6.17 40.55 28.47
CA ILE A 40 -6.78 40.70 27.15
C ILE A 40 -6.28 39.61 26.20
N ILE A 41 -7.19 39.07 25.41
CA ILE A 41 -6.87 38.22 24.26
C ILE A 41 -7.34 38.86 22.94
N LYS A 42 -6.41 39.15 22.00
CA LYS A 42 -6.76 39.66 20.69
C LYS A 42 -7.06 38.50 19.75
N VAL A 43 -8.24 38.51 19.16
CA VAL A 43 -8.74 37.45 18.29
C VAL A 43 -9.19 38.02 16.95
N ALA A 44 -8.81 37.33 15.85
CA ALA A 44 -9.26 37.64 14.52
C ALA A 44 -10.48 36.78 14.15
N ILE A 45 -11.50 37.39 13.58
CA ILE A 45 -12.74 36.75 13.12
C ILE A 45 -12.99 37.07 11.64
N PRO A 46 -13.62 36.17 10.87
CA PRO A 46 -13.85 36.39 9.45
C PRO A 46 -14.99 37.39 9.17
N ASP A 47 -16.00 37.43 10.04
CA ASP A 47 -17.20 38.25 9.88
C ASP A 47 -17.96 38.46 11.21
N SER A 48 -19.00 39.25 11.15
CA SER A 48 -19.82 39.60 12.33
C SER A 48 -20.69 38.44 12.89
N SER A 49 -20.84 37.34 12.15
CA SER A 49 -21.59 36.17 12.64
C SER A 49 -20.92 35.53 13.86
N LYS A 50 -19.64 35.77 14.05
CA LYS A 50 -18.82 35.25 15.16
C LYS A 50 -18.90 36.08 16.44
N LEU A 51 -19.56 37.23 16.41
CA LEU A 51 -19.73 38.12 17.60
C LEU A 51 -20.44 37.42 18.76
N GLY A 52 -21.38 36.51 18.49
CA GLY A 52 -22.04 35.71 19.50
C GLY A 52 -21.14 34.80 20.34
N LEU A 53 -19.91 34.53 19.86
CA LEU A 53 -18.96 33.66 20.54
C LEU A 53 -18.05 34.37 21.55
N ILE A 54 -18.15 35.71 21.66
CA ILE A 54 -17.33 36.54 22.58
C ILE A 54 -17.43 36.05 24.02
N LYS A 55 -18.63 35.79 24.51
CA LYS A 55 -18.86 35.27 25.87
C LYS A 55 -18.19 33.93 26.10
N ASN A 56 -18.24 33.06 25.10
CA ASN A 56 -17.62 31.74 25.18
C ASN A 56 -16.09 31.85 25.20
N ILE A 57 -15.53 32.75 24.39
CA ILE A 57 -14.06 33.00 24.37
C ILE A 57 -13.62 33.49 25.74
N LYS A 58 -14.31 34.48 26.32
CA LYS A 58 -14.03 34.99 27.67
C LYS A 58 -14.11 33.88 28.73
N ASN A 59 -15.14 33.05 28.69
CA ASN A 59 -15.33 31.96 29.66
C ASN A 59 -14.23 30.90 29.57
N ILE A 60 -13.78 30.55 28.35
CA ILE A 60 -12.78 29.48 28.12
C ILE A 60 -11.35 30.02 28.38
N THR A 61 -11.07 31.25 28.01
CA THR A 61 -9.72 31.82 28.13
C THR A 61 -9.50 32.59 29.45
N GLN A 62 -10.57 32.98 30.14
CA GLN A 62 -10.58 33.88 31.32
C GLN A 62 -9.95 35.25 31.02
N LEU A 63 -9.89 35.64 29.74
CA LEU A 63 -9.35 36.91 29.27
C LEU A 63 -10.44 37.70 28.55
N GLU A 64 -10.31 39.02 28.54
CA GLU A 64 -11.23 39.91 27.82
C GLU A 64 -10.89 39.88 26.30
N PRO A 65 -11.84 39.45 25.43
CA PRO A 65 -11.58 39.36 24.00
C PRO A 65 -11.69 40.70 23.29
N GLU A 66 -10.61 41.09 22.59
CA GLU A 66 -10.56 42.24 21.68
C GLU A 66 -10.60 41.74 20.24
N LEU A 67 -11.58 42.21 19.45
CA LEU A 67 -11.91 41.64 18.14
C LEU A 67 -11.26 42.39 16.99
N TYR A 68 -10.73 41.64 16.03
CA TYR A 68 -10.16 42.13 14.77
C TYR A 68 -10.78 41.38 13.61
N ALA A 69 -10.85 42.04 12.43
CA ALA A 69 -11.31 41.42 11.20
C ALA A 69 -10.11 40.84 10.40
N SER A 70 -10.24 39.61 9.87
CA SER A 70 -9.31 39.01 8.94
C SER A 70 -10.03 38.15 7.91
N SER A 71 -9.42 37.90 6.75
CA SER A 71 -10.05 37.06 5.73
C SER A 71 -10.00 35.57 6.10
N LEU A 72 -10.97 34.80 5.60
CA LEU A 72 -10.99 33.32 5.78
C LEU A 72 -9.67 32.67 5.31
N THR A 73 -9.13 33.15 4.20
CA THR A 73 -7.85 32.66 3.64
C THR A 73 -6.67 32.91 4.59
N GLU A 74 -6.62 34.08 5.24
CA GLU A 74 -5.56 34.39 6.21
C GLU A 74 -5.69 33.57 7.49
N ILE A 75 -6.91 33.30 7.94
CA ILE A 75 -7.21 32.45 9.08
C ILE A 75 -6.77 31.00 8.81
N ASP A 76 -7.11 30.43 7.66
CA ASP A 76 -6.70 29.10 7.27
C ASP A 76 -5.18 28.96 7.15
N ASN A 77 -4.53 29.94 6.50
CA ASN A 77 -3.07 29.99 6.39
C ASN A 77 -2.38 30.13 7.74
N PHE A 78 -2.97 30.83 8.70
CA PHE A 78 -2.43 30.92 10.05
C PHE A 78 -2.43 29.56 10.75
N TYR A 79 -3.53 28.81 10.69
CA TYR A 79 -3.61 27.47 11.28
C TYR A 79 -2.69 26.47 10.60
N LYS A 80 -2.52 26.51 9.27
CA LYS A 80 -1.53 25.70 8.55
C LYS A 80 -0.09 25.98 9.00
N ARG A 81 0.27 27.26 9.20
CA ARG A 81 1.59 27.62 9.76
C ARG A 81 1.79 27.15 11.20
N LEU A 82 0.73 27.15 12.00
CA LEU A 82 0.74 26.68 13.38
C LEU A 82 0.95 25.16 13.47
N GLU A 83 0.34 24.39 12.58
CA GLU A 83 0.55 22.93 12.46
C GLU A 83 1.95 22.59 12.00
N ASN A 84 2.43 23.24 10.96
CA ASN A 84 3.79 23.02 10.46
C ASN A 84 4.87 23.34 11.52
N ARG A 85 4.64 24.33 12.39
CA ARG A 85 5.54 24.62 13.51
C ARG A 85 5.39 23.63 14.67
N LYS A 86 4.19 23.14 14.98
CA LYS A 86 3.99 22.08 15.98
C LYS A 86 4.76 20.81 15.57
N ASN A 87 4.60 20.38 14.33
CA ASN A 87 5.33 19.23 13.80
C ASN A 87 6.85 19.40 13.85
N SER A 88 7.36 20.62 13.60
CA SER A 88 8.82 20.90 13.66
C SER A 88 9.37 21.03 15.09
N GLU A 89 8.54 21.34 16.07
CA GLU A 89 8.95 21.49 17.49
C GLU A 89 8.71 20.23 18.31
N GLU A 90 7.70 19.42 17.99
CA GLU A 90 7.58 18.05 18.51
C GLU A 90 8.77 17.18 18.06
N LEU A 91 9.31 17.43 16.88
CA LEU A 91 10.58 16.87 16.43
C LEU A 91 11.79 17.40 17.22
N LYS A 92 11.76 18.67 17.68
CA LYS A 92 12.84 19.29 18.47
C LYS A 92 12.75 18.97 19.97
N SER A 93 11.57 18.89 20.57
CA SER A 93 11.38 18.54 21.99
C SER A 93 11.65 17.07 22.25
N LYS A 94 11.28 16.17 21.33
CA LYS A 94 11.74 14.77 21.35
C LYS A 94 13.27 14.65 21.25
N LYS A 95 13.97 15.60 20.61
CA LYS A 95 15.43 15.67 20.59
C LYS A 95 16.06 16.07 21.96
N LEU A 96 15.38 16.78 22.81
CA LEU A 96 15.92 17.30 24.09
C LEU A 96 15.67 16.39 25.31
N GLU A 97 14.60 15.60 25.30
CA GLU A 97 14.32 14.62 26.39
C GLU A 97 15.09 13.31 26.24
N VAL A 98 15.51 12.96 25.02
CA VAL A 98 16.29 11.75 24.74
C VAL A 98 17.79 11.92 25.04
N SER A 99 18.28 13.14 25.24
CA SER A 99 19.71 13.40 25.49
C SER A 99 20.18 13.14 26.95
N LYS A 100 19.35 12.59 27.83
CA LYS A 100 19.70 12.28 29.22
C LYS A 100 19.54 10.82 29.68
N LYS A 101 19.21 9.90 28.79
CA LYS A 101 19.28 8.46 29.11
C LYS A 101 19.65 7.64 27.87
N THR A 102 20.77 6.96 27.98
CA THR A 102 21.31 5.87 27.15
C THR A 102 21.86 6.24 25.77
N GLU A 103 23.15 6.13 25.65
CA GLU A 103 23.88 5.84 24.41
C GLU A 103 23.22 4.65 23.69
N GLU A 104 23.00 4.83 22.36
CA GLU A 104 22.41 3.93 21.37
C GLU A 104 20.96 4.24 21.00
N ASN A 105 20.75 5.32 20.23
CA ASN A 105 19.74 5.43 19.15
C ASN A 105 19.72 6.86 18.62
N VAL A 106 20.62 7.17 17.70
CA VAL A 106 20.62 8.41 16.92
C VAL A 106 19.40 8.39 15.98
N PRO A 107 18.51 9.40 15.98
CA PRO A 107 17.53 9.55 14.91
C PRO A 107 18.30 9.82 13.62
N ILE A 108 18.30 8.85 12.72
CA ILE A 108 18.96 8.95 11.43
C ILE A 108 18.15 9.95 10.59
N GLU A 109 18.62 11.17 10.42
CA GLU A 109 18.16 12.03 9.33
C GLU A 109 18.47 11.28 8.03
N VAL A 110 17.44 10.90 7.29
CA VAL A 110 17.63 10.32 5.96
C VAL A 110 18.15 11.43 5.06
N GLY A 111 19.46 11.50 4.90
CA GLY A 111 20.13 12.50 4.07
C GLY A 111 19.66 12.38 2.61
N SER A 112 19.74 13.49 1.87
CA SER A 112 19.41 13.53 0.44
C SER A 112 20.15 12.45 -0.38
N GLU A 113 21.37 12.11 0.04
CA GLU A 113 22.18 11.06 -0.61
C GLU A 113 21.56 9.66 -0.50
N VAL A 114 20.89 9.33 0.61
CA VAL A 114 20.22 8.04 0.81
C VAL A 114 18.96 7.94 -0.06
N ILE A 115 18.25 9.06 -0.25
CA ILE A 115 17.09 9.12 -1.14
C ILE A 115 17.54 8.86 -2.57
N VAL A 116 18.56 9.59 -3.06
CA VAL A 116 19.11 9.41 -4.41
C VAL A 116 19.66 8.00 -4.61
N PHE A 117 20.30 7.43 -3.60
CA PHE A 117 20.77 6.03 -3.65
C PHE A 117 19.62 5.04 -3.79
N GLY A 118 18.55 5.17 -3.00
CA GLY A 118 17.38 4.30 -3.08
C GLY A 118 16.71 4.37 -4.46
N ASP A 119 16.52 5.57 -4.98
CA ASP A 119 15.93 5.78 -6.30
C ASP A 119 16.81 5.18 -7.42
N LYS A 120 18.14 5.38 -7.33
CA LYS A 120 19.09 4.79 -8.28
C LYS A 120 19.08 3.26 -8.21
N LEU A 121 19.03 2.68 -7.02
CA LEU A 121 18.99 1.25 -6.80
C LEU A 121 17.76 0.61 -7.47
N ILE A 122 16.59 1.18 -7.22
CA ILE A 122 15.32 0.68 -7.79
C ILE A 122 15.33 0.86 -9.31
N LYS A 123 15.74 2.02 -9.81
CA LYS A 123 15.82 2.30 -11.24
C LYS A 123 16.74 1.33 -11.98
N GLU A 124 17.90 1.02 -11.42
CA GLU A 124 18.86 0.10 -12.03
C GLU A 124 18.33 -1.33 -12.03
N ALA A 125 17.69 -1.77 -10.95
CA ALA A 125 17.04 -3.08 -10.88
C ALA A 125 15.96 -3.24 -11.96
N ILE A 126 15.09 -2.23 -12.13
CA ILE A 126 14.07 -2.23 -13.17
C ILE A 126 14.70 -2.26 -14.57
N THR A 127 15.76 -1.49 -14.80
CA THR A 127 16.44 -1.42 -16.11
C THR A 127 17.08 -2.75 -16.47
N LEU A 128 17.59 -3.48 -15.49
CA LEU A 128 18.19 -4.80 -15.68
C LEU A 128 17.17 -5.96 -15.70
N GLY A 129 15.86 -5.67 -15.61
CA GLY A 129 14.81 -6.67 -15.59
C GLY A 129 14.84 -7.56 -14.33
N ALA A 130 15.28 -7.03 -13.20
CA ALA A 130 15.30 -7.78 -11.96
C ALA A 130 13.89 -7.99 -11.41
N SER A 131 13.60 -9.20 -10.93
CA SER A 131 12.34 -9.50 -10.21
C SER A 131 12.38 -9.10 -8.73
N ASP A 132 13.56 -9.22 -8.09
CA ASP A 132 13.71 -8.94 -6.67
C ASP A 132 15.03 -8.20 -6.40
N ILE A 133 15.00 -7.30 -5.40
CA ILE A 133 16.17 -6.63 -4.84
C ILE A 133 16.34 -7.15 -3.41
N HIS A 134 17.50 -7.73 -3.11
CA HIS A 134 17.87 -8.19 -1.79
C HIS A 134 18.91 -7.26 -1.18
N ILE A 135 18.64 -6.74 0.03
CA ILE A 135 19.58 -5.95 0.84
C ILE A 135 19.87 -6.74 2.10
N GLU A 136 21.10 -7.21 2.22
CA GLU A 136 21.47 -8.25 3.18
C GLU A 136 22.59 -7.80 4.09
N PRO A 137 22.34 -7.79 5.44
CA PRO A 137 23.37 -7.47 6.42
C PRO A 137 24.11 -8.76 6.82
N PHE A 138 25.42 -8.65 6.95
CA PHE A 138 26.28 -9.67 7.53
C PHE A 138 27.02 -9.10 8.74
N LYS A 139 27.85 -9.90 9.40
CA LYS A 139 28.54 -9.47 10.62
C LYS A 139 29.41 -8.25 10.41
N ASP A 140 30.22 -8.24 9.35
CA ASP A 140 31.22 -7.20 9.09
C ASP A 140 31.01 -6.49 7.74
N THR A 141 30.01 -6.92 6.95
CA THR A 141 29.73 -6.41 5.62
C THR A 141 28.24 -6.36 5.34
N ALA A 142 27.86 -5.74 4.24
CA ALA A 142 26.51 -5.80 3.70
C ALA A 142 26.58 -5.90 2.18
N GLN A 143 25.58 -6.52 1.54
CA GLN A 143 25.53 -6.61 0.10
C GLN A 143 24.14 -6.36 -0.47
N ILE A 144 24.11 -5.99 -1.73
CA ILE A 144 22.89 -5.94 -2.53
C ILE A 144 22.99 -6.98 -3.63
N ARG A 145 21.92 -7.75 -3.79
CA ARG A 145 21.77 -8.69 -4.91
C ARG A 145 20.49 -8.45 -5.65
N PHE A 146 20.54 -8.52 -6.96
CA PHE A 146 19.37 -8.54 -7.82
C PHE A 146 19.08 -9.96 -8.28
N ARG A 147 17.80 -10.33 -8.32
CA ARG A 147 17.38 -11.57 -8.98
C ARG A 147 17.05 -11.25 -10.43
N ILE A 148 17.89 -11.70 -11.34
CA ILE A 148 17.74 -11.51 -12.79
C ILE A 148 17.61 -12.91 -13.40
N ASP A 149 16.57 -13.15 -14.19
CA ASP A 149 16.28 -14.47 -14.79
C ASP A 149 16.37 -15.64 -13.79
N GLY A 150 15.85 -15.42 -12.59
CA GLY A 150 15.83 -16.39 -11.50
C GLY A 150 17.15 -16.51 -10.71
N VAL A 151 18.26 -15.93 -11.17
CA VAL A 151 19.59 -16.02 -10.56
C VAL A 151 19.89 -14.76 -9.73
N LEU A 152 20.46 -14.94 -8.53
CA LEU A 152 20.91 -13.83 -7.69
C LEU A 152 22.31 -13.35 -8.11
N VAL A 153 22.42 -12.10 -8.51
CA VAL A 153 23.65 -11.42 -8.94
C VAL A 153 24.04 -10.36 -7.93
N VAL A 154 25.29 -10.34 -7.47
CA VAL A 154 25.82 -9.33 -6.54
C VAL A 154 26.04 -8.01 -7.28
N MET A 155 25.59 -6.90 -6.69
CA MET A 155 25.70 -5.54 -7.23
C MET A 155 26.78 -4.76 -6.48
N GLU A 156 28.05 -5.03 -6.80
CA GLU A 156 29.22 -4.50 -6.06
C GLU A 156 29.27 -2.97 -6.02
N GLN A 157 28.78 -2.28 -7.06
CA GLN A 157 28.76 -0.82 -7.15
C GLN A 157 27.96 -0.15 -6.05
N PHE A 158 27.07 -0.85 -5.36
CA PHE A 158 26.25 -0.34 -4.26
C PHE A 158 26.82 -0.66 -2.86
N THR A 159 27.73 -1.61 -2.76
CA THR A 159 28.21 -2.18 -1.48
C THR A 159 28.83 -1.12 -0.56
N LYS A 160 29.77 -0.30 -1.05
CA LYS A 160 30.45 0.70 -0.22
C LYS A 160 29.52 1.74 0.39
N PHE A 161 28.51 2.18 -0.36
CA PHE A 161 27.55 3.15 0.15
C PHE A 161 26.58 2.47 1.14
N LEU A 162 26.15 1.24 0.83
CA LEU A 162 25.28 0.44 1.68
C LEU A 162 25.91 0.23 3.06
N GLU A 163 27.14 -0.26 3.14
CA GLU A 163 27.84 -0.53 4.40
C GLU A 163 27.91 0.71 5.30
N LYS A 164 28.21 1.87 4.72
CA LYS A 164 28.28 3.14 5.45
C LYS A 164 26.92 3.65 5.93
N ASN A 165 25.85 3.38 5.20
CA ASN A 165 24.52 4.00 5.41
C ASN A 165 23.41 2.99 5.67
N TYR A 166 23.71 1.75 6.08
CA TYR A 166 22.75 0.65 6.15
C TYR A 166 21.45 1.03 6.89
N ASN A 167 21.59 1.53 8.12
CA ASN A 167 20.44 1.90 8.95
C ASN A 167 19.58 3.03 8.34
N ALA A 168 20.21 3.97 7.65
CA ALA A 168 19.51 5.07 6.98
C ALA A 168 18.73 4.55 5.75
N ILE A 169 19.30 3.58 5.02
CA ILE A 169 18.63 2.91 3.89
C ILE A 169 17.43 2.10 4.37
N VAL A 170 17.58 1.31 5.44
CA VAL A 170 16.46 0.58 6.08
C VAL A 170 15.35 1.54 6.49
N THR A 171 15.71 2.63 7.18
CA THR A 171 14.76 3.66 7.60
C THR A 171 14.02 4.28 6.40
N ARG A 172 14.75 4.61 5.33
CA ARG A 172 14.15 5.15 4.10
C ARG A 172 13.16 4.18 3.46
N ILE A 173 13.52 2.89 3.38
CA ILE A 173 12.64 1.86 2.82
C ILE A 173 11.38 1.71 3.68
N LYS A 174 11.49 1.69 5.01
CA LYS A 174 10.32 1.68 5.89
C LYS A 174 9.40 2.89 5.68
N ILE A 175 9.97 4.09 5.52
CA ILE A 175 9.19 5.31 5.26
C ILE A 175 8.38 5.19 3.97
N ILE A 176 9.02 4.81 2.86
CA ILE A 176 8.32 4.72 1.56
C ILE A 176 7.28 3.59 1.53
N SER A 177 7.47 2.56 2.35
CA SER A 177 6.58 1.39 2.45
C SER A 177 5.51 1.55 3.54
N LYS A 178 5.48 2.70 4.25
CA LYS A 178 4.55 3.01 5.36
C LYS A 178 4.65 2.02 6.53
N LEU A 179 5.85 1.48 6.78
CA LEU A 179 6.15 0.56 7.86
C LEU A 179 6.59 1.29 9.13
N ASP A 180 6.51 0.61 10.27
CA ASP A 180 6.94 1.17 11.55
C ASP A 180 8.48 1.25 11.62
N ILE A 181 8.98 2.48 11.73
CA ILE A 181 10.42 2.78 11.79
C ILE A 181 11.01 2.37 13.15
N ALA A 182 10.22 2.45 14.21
CA ALA A 182 10.66 2.17 15.57
C ALA A 182 10.72 0.67 15.86
N GLU A 183 9.87 -0.14 15.25
CA GLU A 183 9.88 -1.59 15.43
C GLU A 183 10.97 -2.25 14.57
N ARG A 184 11.91 -2.95 15.22
CA ARG A 184 13.06 -3.61 14.58
C ARG A 184 13.20 -5.09 14.97
N ARG A 185 12.28 -5.60 15.79
CA ARG A 185 12.33 -6.96 16.38
C ARG A 185 11.36 -7.91 15.68
N MET A 186 10.38 -7.37 14.99
CA MET A 186 9.34 -8.15 14.32
C MET A 186 9.43 -8.00 12.79
N PRO A 187 9.12 -9.05 12.03
CA PRO A 187 8.98 -8.94 10.58
C PRO A 187 7.92 -7.92 10.20
N GLN A 188 8.12 -7.23 9.10
CA GLN A 188 7.16 -6.26 8.58
C GLN A 188 7.06 -6.41 7.07
N ASP A 189 5.83 -6.41 6.57
CA ASP A 189 5.53 -6.45 5.13
C ASP A 189 4.76 -5.20 4.73
N GLY A 190 5.08 -4.67 3.56
CA GLY A 190 4.46 -3.45 3.03
C GLY A 190 4.64 -3.28 1.55
N GLY A 191 4.16 -2.15 1.04
CA GLY A 191 4.24 -1.84 -0.38
C GLY A 191 4.53 -0.37 -0.64
N SER A 192 5.09 -0.10 -1.81
CA SER A 192 5.36 1.24 -2.30
C SER A 192 5.20 1.28 -3.81
N THR A 193 4.79 2.42 -4.35
CA THR A 193 4.78 2.64 -5.80
C THR A 193 5.94 3.53 -6.18
N PHE A 194 6.78 3.06 -7.09
CA PHE A 194 7.91 3.80 -7.64
C PHE A 194 7.56 4.36 -9.02
N LYS A 195 7.79 5.66 -9.23
CA LYS A 195 7.53 6.31 -10.52
C LYS A 195 8.82 6.38 -11.33
N LEU A 196 8.83 5.69 -12.46
CA LEU A 196 9.91 5.74 -13.43
C LEU A 196 9.40 6.31 -14.75
N ASP A 197 9.78 7.56 -15.05
CA ASP A 197 9.29 8.32 -16.19
C ASP A 197 7.75 8.43 -16.18
N LYS A 198 7.05 7.77 -17.11
CA LYS A 198 5.58 7.72 -17.18
C LYS A 198 4.97 6.43 -16.61
N LYS A 199 5.81 5.52 -16.09
CA LYS A 199 5.37 4.22 -15.58
C LYS A 199 5.33 4.22 -14.06
N GLU A 200 4.30 3.59 -13.50
CA GLU A 200 4.20 3.30 -12.08
C GLU A 200 4.49 1.82 -11.85
N ILE A 201 5.48 1.55 -11.00
CA ILE A 201 5.94 0.21 -10.68
C ILE A 201 5.68 -0.03 -9.21
N ASP A 202 4.90 -1.05 -8.90
CA ASP A 202 4.62 -1.41 -7.52
C ASP A 202 5.74 -2.28 -6.96
N LEU A 203 6.08 -2.01 -5.71
CA LEU A 203 7.09 -2.75 -4.97
C LEU A 203 6.42 -3.41 -3.76
N ARG A 204 6.60 -4.72 -3.59
CA ARG A 204 6.30 -5.41 -2.34
C ARG A 204 7.58 -5.52 -1.54
N ILE A 205 7.53 -5.07 -0.30
CA ILE A 205 8.69 -4.99 0.58
C ILE A 205 8.46 -5.89 1.77
N SER A 206 9.41 -6.81 2.01
CA SER A 206 9.46 -7.61 3.22
C SER A 206 10.74 -7.30 3.99
N ILE A 207 10.59 -7.01 5.27
CA ILE A 207 11.70 -6.69 6.19
C ILE A 207 11.73 -7.76 7.28
N LEU A 208 12.86 -8.43 7.39
CA LEU A 208 13.08 -9.49 8.33
C LEU A 208 14.23 -9.14 9.29
N PRO A 209 13.98 -9.03 10.61
CA PRO A 209 15.03 -8.89 11.60
C PRO A 209 15.97 -10.10 11.58
N THR A 210 17.27 -9.83 11.51
CA THR A 210 18.32 -10.84 11.60
C THR A 210 19.25 -10.55 12.77
N LYS A 211 20.19 -11.44 13.06
CA LYS A 211 21.17 -11.23 14.13
C LYS A 211 21.99 -9.94 13.96
N ASN A 212 22.29 -9.54 12.74
CA ASN A 212 23.19 -8.42 12.47
C ASN A 212 22.44 -7.10 12.21
N ASN A 213 21.31 -7.15 11.52
CA ASN A 213 20.44 -6.01 11.22
C ASN A 213 19.17 -6.51 10.51
N GLU A 214 18.32 -5.64 10.01
CA GLU A 214 17.11 -5.98 9.26
C GLU A 214 17.47 -6.28 7.80
N ARG A 215 17.16 -7.49 7.34
CA ARG A 215 17.25 -7.89 5.94
C ARG A 215 16.02 -7.40 5.18
N ILE A 216 16.20 -6.94 3.95
CA ILE A 216 15.11 -6.45 3.13
C ILE A 216 15.08 -7.21 1.80
N VAL A 217 13.87 -7.58 1.40
CA VAL A 217 13.59 -8.05 0.03
C VAL A 217 12.51 -7.14 -0.55
N MET A 218 12.80 -6.57 -1.71
CA MET A 218 11.84 -5.78 -2.48
C MET A 218 11.53 -6.52 -3.78
N ARG A 219 10.31 -6.98 -3.97
CA ARG A 219 9.82 -7.56 -5.22
C ARG A 219 9.30 -6.47 -6.13
N ILE A 220 9.74 -6.46 -7.36
CA ILE A 220 9.34 -5.52 -8.41
C ILE A 220 8.15 -6.11 -9.15
N LEU A 221 7.01 -5.41 -9.11
CA LEU A 221 5.79 -5.81 -9.80
C LEU A 221 5.60 -4.89 -11.01
N ASN A 222 5.98 -5.40 -12.18
CA ASN A 222 5.84 -4.64 -13.42
C ASN A 222 4.44 -4.84 -13.99
N LYS A 223 3.60 -3.81 -13.94
CA LYS A 223 2.22 -3.84 -14.46
C LYS A 223 2.15 -4.11 -15.97
N ASP A 224 3.20 -3.73 -16.70
CA ASP A 224 3.26 -3.89 -18.16
C ASP A 224 3.55 -5.35 -18.60
N GLU A 225 4.02 -6.22 -17.72
CA GLU A 225 4.28 -7.63 -18.07
C GLU A 225 3.01 -8.48 -18.16
N GLY A 226 1.87 -7.99 -17.64
CA GLY A 226 0.60 -8.72 -17.66
C GLY A 226 -0.21 -8.59 -18.95
N ALA A 227 -0.01 -7.53 -19.73
CA ALA A 227 -0.84 -7.24 -20.90
C ALA A 227 -0.31 -7.93 -22.18
N LYS A 228 -0.25 -9.26 -22.17
CA LYS A 228 0.08 -10.03 -23.38
C LYS A 228 -1.22 -10.56 -24.00
N SER A 229 -1.26 -10.66 -25.34
CA SER A 229 -2.33 -11.40 -26.02
C SER A 229 -2.21 -12.90 -25.73
N LEU A 230 -3.27 -13.67 -25.91
CA LEU A 230 -3.22 -15.12 -25.78
C LEU A 230 -2.17 -15.74 -26.71
N ASP A 231 -2.02 -15.21 -27.93
CA ASP A 231 -1.00 -15.66 -28.91
C ASP A 231 0.42 -15.48 -28.38
N ALA A 232 0.66 -14.47 -27.55
CA ALA A 232 1.99 -14.20 -26.98
C ALA A 232 2.35 -15.13 -25.81
N LEU A 233 1.42 -15.94 -25.31
CA LEU A 233 1.67 -16.93 -24.24
C LEU A 233 2.44 -18.14 -24.72
N GLY A 234 2.59 -18.35 -26.03
CA GLY A 234 3.40 -19.43 -26.61
C GLY A 234 2.69 -20.79 -26.68
N PHE A 235 1.36 -20.81 -26.64
CA PHE A 235 0.56 -22.03 -26.93
C PHE A 235 0.76 -22.47 -28.39
N GLN A 236 0.71 -23.78 -28.64
CA GLN A 236 0.59 -24.31 -29.98
C GLN A 236 -0.81 -24.03 -30.54
N ASP A 237 -0.95 -23.94 -31.86
CA ASP A 237 -2.21 -23.53 -32.51
C ASP A 237 -3.43 -24.34 -32.04
N GLN A 238 -3.27 -25.66 -31.89
CA GLN A 238 -4.37 -26.54 -31.44
C GLN A 238 -4.73 -26.27 -29.97
N ASP A 239 -3.74 -26.05 -29.10
CA ASP A 239 -3.97 -25.79 -27.68
C ASP A 239 -4.56 -24.40 -27.49
N LEU A 240 -4.14 -23.43 -28.28
CA LEU A 240 -4.72 -22.09 -28.30
C LEU A 240 -6.19 -22.12 -28.75
N ALA A 241 -6.52 -22.93 -29.78
CA ALA A 241 -7.89 -23.10 -30.22
C ALA A 241 -8.77 -23.73 -29.12
N ASN A 242 -8.28 -24.78 -28.47
CA ASN A 242 -8.98 -25.45 -27.37
C ASN A 242 -9.18 -24.50 -26.17
N LEU A 243 -8.14 -23.71 -25.80
CA LEU A 243 -8.25 -22.71 -24.76
C LEU A 243 -9.26 -21.62 -25.13
N THR A 244 -9.23 -21.15 -26.37
CA THR A 244 -10.15 -20.12 -26.88
C THR A 244 -11.61 -20.61 -26.82
N GLU A 245 -11.86 -21.86 -27.14
CA GLU A 245 -13.19 -22.48 -26.99
C GLU A 245 -13.61 -22.52 -25.51
N ALA A 246 -12.73 -22.99 -24.64
CA ALA A 246 -13.00 -23.12 -23.21
C ALA A 246 -13.31 -21.76 -22.54
N ILE A 247 -12.55 -20.70 -22.83
CA ILE A 247 -12.76 -19.38 -22.22
C ILE A 247 -13.95 -18.62 -22.76
N ASN A 248 -14.54 -19.06 -23.88
CA ASN A 248 -15.78 -18.51 -24.43
C ASN A 248 -17.00 -19.37 -24.08
N SER A 249 -16.83 -20.45 -23.33
CA SER A 249 -17.93 -21.26 -22.84
C SER A 249 -18.82 -20.47 -21.86
N PRO A 250 -20.14 -20.67 -21.86
CA PRO A 250 -21.04 -19.92 -20.98
C PRO A 250 -20.88 -20.32 -19.51
N GLN A 251 -20.37 -21.52 -19.25
CA GLN A 251 -20.16 -22.07 -17.91
C GLN A 251 -19.10 -23.18 -17.96
N GLY A 252 -18.56 -23.52 -16.80
CA GLY A 252 -17.58 -24.60 -16.67
C GLY A 252 -16.41 -24.20 -15.81
N MET A 253 -15.40 -25.07 -15.69
CA MET A 253 -14.19 -24.79 -14.92
C MET A 253 -12.95 -24.97 -15.78
N VAL A 254 -12.06 -23.97 -15.76
CA VAL A 254 -10.73 -24.02 -16.36
C VAL A 254 -9.69 -23.93 -15.26
N LEU A 255 -8.83 -24.94 -15.15
CA LEU A 255 -7.78 -25.03 -14.16
C LEU A 255 -6.39 -24.82 -14.81
N VAL A 256 -5.62 -23.90 -14.26
CA VAL A 256 -4.23 -23.66 -14.66
C VAL A 256 -3.32 -24.23 -13.58
N THR A 257 -2.44 -25.15 -13.98
CA THR A 257 -1.59 -25.89 -13.04
C THR A 257 -0.10 -25.68 -13.35
N GLY A 258 0.74 -25.96 -12.39
CA GLY A 258 2.20 -25.87 -12.52
C GLY A 258 2.89 -25.37 -11.25
N PRO A 259 4.23 -25.46 -11.19
CA PRO A 259 5.01 -24.97 -10.05
C PRO A 259 4.94 -23.43 -9.92
N THR A 260 5.50 -22.92 -8.83
CA THR A 260 5.64 -21.47 -8.64
C THR A 260 6.55 -20.89 -9.74
N GLY A 261 6.15 -19.75 -10.31
CA GLY A 261 6.90 -19.10 -11.40
C GLY A 261 6.67 -19.67 -12.79
N SER A 262 5.75 -20.65 -12.97
CA SER A 262 5.42 -21.22 -14.30
C SER A 262 4.53 -20.33 -15.18
N GLY A 263 4.10 -19.17 -14.69
CA GLY A 263 3.25 -18.25 -15.45
C GLY A 263 1.74 -18.44 -15.25
N LYS A 264 1.28 -19.18 -14.24
CA LYS A 264 -0.14 -19.39 -13.97
C LYS A 264 -0.95 -18.11 -13.89
N THR A 265 -0.50 -17.16 -13.07
CA THR A 265 -1.14 -15.84 -12.91
C THR A 265 -1.12 -15.06 -14.21
N THR A 266 0.01 -15.05 -14.93
CA THR A 266 0.12 -14.39 -16.24
C THR A 266 -0.90 -14.95 -17.22
N THR A 267 -1.04 -16.28 -17.29
CA THR A 267 -2.03 -16.95 -18.16
C THR A 267 -3.45 -16.55 -17.78
N LEU A 268 -3.81 -16.64 -16.50
CA LEU A 268 -5.15 -16.30 -16.02
C LEU A 268 -5.50 -14.83 -16.25
N TYR A 269 -4.58 -13.92 -15.95
CA TYR A 269 -4.83 -12.50 -16.18
C TYR A 269 -4.94 -12.14 -17.65
N THR A 270 -4.14 -12.79 -18.52
CA THR A 270 -4.27 -12.65 -19.99
C THR A 270 -5.64 -13.16 -20.47
N ILE A 271 -6.13 -14.30 -19.93
CA ILE A 271 -7.47 -14.82 -20.21
C ILE A 271 -8.52 -13.79 -19.79
N LEU A 272 -8.47 -13.33 -18.53
CA LEU A 272 -9.44 -12.35 -18.02
C LEU A 272 -9.47 -11.08 -18.89
N GLN A 273 -8.31 -10.54 -19.25
CA GLN A 273 -8.23 -9.37 -20.14
C GLN A 273 -8.82 -9.62 -21.51
N THR A 274 -8.63 -10.84 -22.06
CA THR A 274 -9.15 -11.21 -23.39
C THR A 274 -10.68 -11.29 -23.40
N ILE A 275 -11.27 -11.85 -22.34
CA ILE A 275 -12.74 -12.00 -22.26
C ILE A 275 -13.44 -10.78 -21.64
N ASN A 276 -12.70 -9.86 -21.05
CA ASN A 276 -13.24 -8.70 -20.35
C ASN A 276 -14.00 -7.78 -21.32
N LYS A 277 -15.29 -7.69 -21.13
CA LYS A 277 -16.20 -6.82 -21.89
C LYS A 277 -17.13 -6.11 -20.91
N PRO A 278 -17.60 -4.90 -21.24
CA PRO A 278 -18.54 -4.15 -20.37
C PRO A 278 -19.85 -4.91 -20.02
N SER A 279 -20.17 -5.96 -20.76
CA SER A 279 -21.35 -6.80 -20.56
C SER A 279 -21.11 -8.00 -19.63
N LEU A 280 -19.89 -8.21 -19.13
CA LEU A 280 -19.54 -9.31 -18.25
C LEU A 280 -19.14 -8.79 -16.87
N ASN A 281 -19.73 -9.33 -15.83
CA ASN A 281 -19.32 -9.10 -14.45
C ASN A 281 -18.27 -10.15 -14.05
N ILE A 282 -17.03 -9.73 -13.98
CA ILE A 282 -15.89 -10.57 -13.64
C ILE A 282 -15.46 -10.27 -12.21
N LEU A 283 -15.45 -11.29 -11.35
CA LEU A 283 -14.99 -11.18 -9.96
C LEU A 283 -13.83 -12.11 -9.70
N THR A 284 -12.83 -11.63 -8.95
CA THR A 284 -11.68 -12.45 -8.55
C THR A 284 -11.48 -12.45 -7.04
N ALA A 285 -11.07 -13.59 -6.49
CA ALA A 285 -10.57 -13.72 -5.12
C ALA A 285 -9.11 -14.18 -5.19
N GLU A 286 -8.19 -13.40 -4.62
CA GLU A 286 -6.74 -13.56 -4.81
C GLU A 286 -5.96 -13.39 -3.49
N ASP A 287 -4.79 -14.03 -3.39
CA ASP A 287 -3.91 -13.94 -2.21
C ASP A 287 -2.42 -13.85 -2.62
N PRO A 288 -1.95 -12.63 -2.86
CA PRO A 288 -2.68 -11.36 -3.00
C PRO A 288 -3.03 -11.03 -4.47
N VAL A 289 -3.77 -9.94 -4.70
CA VAL A 289 -3.93 -9.34 -6.03
C VAL A 289 -2.56 -8.90 -6.54
N GLU A 290 -2.16 -9.38 -7.73
CA GLU A 290 -0.83 -9.07 -8.28
C GLU A 290 -0.75 -7.65 -8.86
N TYR A 291 -1.72 -7.30 -9.68
CA TYR A 291 -1.94 -5.94 -10.19
C TYR A 291 -3.41 -5.75 -10.56
N GLU A 292 -3.83 -4.50 -10.64
CA GLU A 292 -5.21 -4.13 -10.90
C GLU A 292 -5.57 -4.33 -12.37
N LEU A 293 -6.70 -5.00 -12.63
CA LEU A 293 -7.29 -5.18 -13.96
C LEU A 293 -8.49 -4.26 -14.10
N GLU A 294 -8.42 -3.36 -15.09
CA GLU A 294 -9.53 -2.45 -15.36
C GLU A 294 -10.80 -3.24 -15.71
N GLY A 295 -11.93 -2.89 -15.10
CA GLY A 295 -13.23 -3.53 -15.34
C GLY A 295 -13.43 -4.88 -14.65
N VAL A 296 -12.51 -5.33 -13.80
CA VAL A 296 -12.59 -6.57 -13.01
C VAL A 296 -12.73 -6.24 -11.52
N GLY A 297 -13.69 -6.86 -10.85
CA GLY A 297 -13.87 -6.73 -9.41
C GLY A 297 -12.92 -7.65 -8.65
N GLN A 298 -11.71 -7.15 -8.31
CA GLN A 298 -10.68 -7.95 -7.64
C GLN A 298 -10.78 -7.83 -6.11
N VAL A 299 -10.87 -8.97 -5.45
CA VAL A 299 -10.94 -9.08 -3.99
C VAL A 299 -9.69 -9.74 -3.48
N GLN A 300 -9.01 -9.09 -2.54
CA GLN A 300 -7.89 -9.68 -1.82
C GLN A 300 -8.38 -10.45 -0.60
N VAL A 301 -8.02 -11.73 -0.53
CA VAL A 301 -8.23 -12.59 0.62
C VAL A 301 -7.44 -12.07 1.83
N ARG A 302 -8.03 -12.16 3.01
CA ARG A 302 -7.45 -11.75 4.28
C ARG A 302 -7.80 -12.75 5.37
N GLU A 303 -7.03 -13.81 5.45
CA GLU A 303 -7.25 -14.91 6.40
C GLU A 303 -7.16 -14.44 7.86
N ASP A 304 -6.36 -13.38 8.12
CA ASP A 304 -6.19 -12.75 9.43
C ASP A 304 -7.49 -12.22 10.05
N ILE A 305 -8.46 -11.85 9.20
CA ILE A 305 -9.79 -11.38 9.61
C ILE A 305 -10.92 -12.36 9.23
N GLY A 306 -10.59 -13.57 8.78
CA GLY A 306 -11.54 -14.58 8.36
C GLY A 306 -12.13 -14.38 6.95
N TYR A 307 -11.57 -13.49 6.14
CA TYR A 307 -11.98 -13.31 4.74
C TYR A 307 -11.19 -14.26 3.85
N THR A 308 -11.67 -15.50 3.76
CA THR A 308 -11.06 -16.63 3.04
C THR A 308 -11.58 -16.73 1.60
N PHE A 309 -10.92 -17.56 0.76
CA PHE A 309 -11.42 -17.90 -0.58
C PHE A 309 -12.86 -18.42 -0.53
N GLU A 310 -13.18 -19.31 0.41
CA GLU A 310 -14.53 -19.83 0.60
C GLU A 310 -15.54 -18.71 0.85
N SER A 311 -15.24 -17.79 1.78
CA SER A 311 -16.15 -16.69 2.13
C SER A 311 -16.34 -15.70 0.99
N ALA A 312 -15.28 -15.44 0.21
CA ALA A 312 -15.33 -14.60 -0.98
C ALA A 312 -16.23 -15.21 -2.05
N LEU A 313 -16.03 -16.52 -2.39
CA LEU A 313 -16.86 -17.20 -3.37
C LEU A 313 -18.34 -17.21 -2.98
N ARG A 314 -18.67 -17.51 -1.72
CA ARG A 314 -20.05 -17.46 -1.23
C ARG A 314 -20.67 -16.07 -1.42
N SER A 315 -19.88 -15.02 -1.32
CA SER A 315 -20.34 -13.66 -1.54
C SER A 315 -20.52 -13.35 -3.02
N PHE A 316 -19.63 -13.83 -3.89
CA PHE A 316 -19.71 -13.65 -5.33
C PHE A 316 -20.99 -14.17 -5.92
N LEU A 317 -21.46 -15.35 -5.50
CA LEU A 317 -22.73 -15.95 -5.96
C LEU A 317 -23.98 -15.09 -5.67
N ARG A 318 -23.83 -13.98 -4.95
CA ARG A 318 -24.89 -12.98 -4.72
C ARG A 318 -24.61 -11.64 -5.41
N GLN A 319 -23.57 -11.58 -6.23
CA GLN A 319 -23.14 -10.39 -6.96
C GLN A 319 -23.35 -10.51 -8.47
N ASP A 320 -24.12 -11.52 -8.91
CA ASP A 320 -24.47 -11.77 -10.31
C ASP A 320 -23.24 -11.83 -11.26
N PRO A 321 -22.20 -12.64 -10.96
CA PRO A 321 -21.04 -12.76 -11.81
C PRO A 321 -21.29 -13.72 -12.98
N GLU A 322 -20.79 -13.42 -14.17
CA GLU A 322 -20.67 -14.39 -15.25
C GLU A 322 -19.34 -15.16 -15.16
N VAL A 323 -18.28 -14.47 -14.68
CA VAL A 323 -16.94 -15.04 -14.61
C VAL A 323 -16.38 -14.89 -13.19
N ILE A 324 -15.82 -15.97 -12.67
CA ILE A 324 -15.20 -16.01 -11.35
C ILE A 324 -13.76 -16.53 -11.48
N LEU A 325 -12.79 -15.80 -10.92
CA LEU A 325 -11.44 -16.32 -10.70
C LEU A 325 -11.25 -16.61 -9.21
N VAL A 326 -10.83 -17.83 -8.89
CA VAL A 326 -10.32 -18.21 -7.57
C VAL A 326 -8.82 -18.37 -7.71
N GLY A 327 -8.04 -17.52 -7.06
CA GLY A 327 -6.58 -17.47 -7.20
C GLY A 327 -5.95 -18.84 -7.06
N GLU A 328 -6.36 -19.60 -6.05
CA GLU A 328 -5.98 -21.00 -5.90
C GLU A 328 -7.01 -21.82 -5.11
N ILE A 329 -7.04 -23.13 -5.39
CA ILE A 329 -7.81 -24.11 -4.63
C ILE A 329 -6.88 -24.90 -3.73
N ARG A 330 -7.02 -24.72 -2.40
CA ARG A 330 -6.20 -25.39 -1.37
C ARG A 330 -6.98 -26.45 -0.60
N ASP A 331 -8.29 -26.33 -0.49
CA ASP A 331 -9.14 -27.11 0.39
C ASP A 331 -10.46 -27.54 -0.25
N LYS A 332 -11.13 -28.49 0.42
CA LYS A 332 -12.40 -29.06 -0.05
C LYS A 332 -13.53 -28.04 -0.11
N ALA A 333 -13.61 -27.12 0.86
CA ALA A 333 -14.72 -26.18 0.92
C ALA A 333 -14.69 -25.22 -0.28
N THR A 334 -13.49 -24.75 -0.64
CA THR A 334 -13.26 -23.89 -1.81
C THR A 334 -13.60 -24.64 -3.11
N VAL A 335 -13.12 -25.89 -3.30
CA VAL A 335 -13.40 -26.66 -4.52
C VAL A 335 -14.88 -26.98 -4.67
N ASP A 336 -15.56 -27.34 -3.59
CA ASP A 336 -16.99 -27.68 -3.63
C ASP A 336 -17.85 -26.48 -4.10
N ILE A 337 -17.52 -25.27 -3.68
CA ILE A 337 -18.24 -24.06 -4.08
C ILE A 337 -17.88 -23.68 -5.53
N ALA A 338 -16.60 -23.76 -5.90
CA ALA A 338 -16.14 -23.45 -7.24
C ALA A 338 -16.76 -24.36 -8.29
N LEU A 339 -16.80 -25.69 -8.04
CA LEU A 339 -17.47 -26.66 -8.91
C LEU A 339 -18.96 -26.42 -9.00
N LYS A 340 -19.64 -26.14 -7.88
CA LYS A 340 -21.06 -25.80 -7.90
C LYS A 340 -21.33 -24.55 -8.73
N ALA A 341 -20.52 -23.52 -8.61
CA ALA A 341 -20.63 -22.33 -9.45
C ALA A 341 -20.48 -22.68 -10.93
N ALA A 342 -19.46 -23.48 -11.28
CA ALA A 342 -19.21 -23.92 -12.65
C ALA A 342 -20.36 -24.73 -13.26
N LEU A 343 -21.04 -25.50 -12.44
CA LEU A 343 -22.21 -26.31 -12.87
C LEU A 343 -23.52 -25.52 -12.92
N THR A 344 -23.57 -24.35 -12.32
CA THR A 344 -24.78 -23.54 -12.18
C THR A 344 -24.78 -22.24 -12.98
N GLY A 345 -24.01 -22.17 -14.07
CA GLY A 345 -24.08 -21.07 -15.03
C GLY A 345 -22.94 -20.08 -14.97
N HIS A 346 -21.84 -20.38 -14.26
CA HIS A 346 -20.70 -19.49 -14.17
C HIS A 346 -19.48 -20.09 -14.85
N LEU A 347 -18.67 -19.27 -15.49
CA LEU A 347 -17.34 -19.66 -15.96
C LEU A 347 -16.32 -19.42 -14.85
N VAL A 348 -15.72 -20.49 -14.35
CA VAL A 348 -14.82 -20.45 -13.19
C VAL A 348 -13.38 -20.74 -13.61
N PHE A 349 -12.47 -19.86 -13.27
CA PHE A 349 -11.03 -20.02 -13.42
C PHE A 349 -10.39 -20.24 -12.07
N SER A 350 -9.38 -21.13 -12.01
CA SER A 350 -8.59 -21.27 -10.79
C SER A 350 -7.20 -21.84 -11.06
N THR A 351 -6.35 -21.80 -10.03
CA THR A 351 -5.10 -22.57 -10.02
C THR A 351 -5.19 -23.72 -9.02
N ILE A 352 -4.40 -24.74 -9.31
CA ILE A 352 -4.15 -25.82 -8.39
C ILE A 352 -2.67 -26.21 -8.46
N HIS A 353 -2.06 -26.51 -7.32
CA HIS A 353 -0.66 -26.88 -7.26
C HIS A 353 -0.47 -28.36 -7.59
N THR A 354 -0.27 -28.64 -8.87
CA THR A 354 0.14 -29.94 -9.41
C THR A 354 1.21 -29.74 -10.46
N ASN A 355 2.00 -30.76 -10.76
CA ASN A 355 3.09 -30.66 -11.73
C ASN A 355 2.58 -30.72 -13.19
N ASP A 356 1.44 -31.32 -13.41
CA ASP A 356 0.83 -31.51 -14.72
C ASP A 356 -0.71 -31.55 -14.63
N ALA A 357 -1.39 -31.43 -15.78
CA ALA A 357 -2.82 -31.43 -15.87
C ALA A 357 -3.49 -32.76 -15.41
N PRO A 358 -2.97 -33.96 -15.79
CA PRO A 358 -3.55 -35.23 -15.31
C PRO A 358 -3.51 -35.38 -13.79
N SER A 359 -2.45 -34.97 -13.13
CA SER A 359 -2.32 -35.00 -11.66
C SER A 359 -3.34 -34.14 -10.95
N THR A 360 -3.97 -33.18 -11.63
CA THR A 360 -5.03 -32.35 -11.09
C THR A 360 -6.26 -33.17 -10.71
N ILE A 361 -6.63 -34.18 -11.50
CA ILE A 361 -7.73 -35.10 -11.22
C ILE A 361 -7.49 -35.82 -9.89
N THR A 362 -6.31 -36.42 -9.75
CA THR A 362 -5.92 -37.10 -8.50
C THR A 362 -5.88 -36.14 -7.31
N ARG A 363 -5.46 -34.90 -7.53
CA ARG A 363 -5.44 -33.88 -6.47
C ARG A 363 -6.85 -33.52 -6.00
N LEU A 364 -7.80 -33.34 -6.92
CA LEU A 364 -9.20 -33.09 -6.61
C LEU A 364 -9.83 -34.26 -5.84
N GLN A 365 -9.58 -35.51 -6.28
CA GLN A 365 -10.00 -36.71 -5.56
C GLN A 365 -9.44 -36.77 -4.14
N ASN A 366 -8.16 -36.47 -3.96
CA ASN A 366 -7.50 -36.42 -2.63
C ASN A 366 -8.08 -35.33 -1.72
N MET A 367 -8.62 -34.25 -2.29
CA MET A 367 -9.37 -33.22 -1.54
C MET A 367 -10.78 -33.70 -1.17
N GLY A 368 -11.20 -34.88 -1.63
CA GLY A 368 -12.52 -35.48 -1.35
C GLY A 368 -13.60 -34.97 -2.30
N THR A 369 -13.24 -34.55 -3.51
CA THR A 369 -14.20 -34.22 -4.58
C THR A 369 -14.74 -35.52 -5.18
N PRO A 370 -16.06 -35.71 -5.26
CA PRO A 370 -16.63 -36.88 -5.88
C PRO A 370 -16.32 -36.96 -7.38
N ASP A 371 -16.06 -38.17 -7.88
CA ASP A 371 -15.67 -38.42 -9.28
C ASP A 371 -16.69 -37.88 -10.30
N TYR A 372 -17.99 -37.96 -9.99
CA TYR A 372 -19.03 -37.45 -10.87
C TYR A 372 -19.00 -35.92 -11.03
N LEU A 373 -18.46 -35.18 -10.05
CA LEU A 373 -18.25 -33.73 -10.15
C LEU A 373 -16.99 -33.39 -10.94
N ILE A 374 -15.99 -34.26 -10.90
CA ILE A 374 -14.77 -34.08 -11.68
C ILE A 374 -14.98 -34.36 -13.17
N SER A 375 -15.90 -35.28 -13.47
CA SER A 375 -16.24 -35.68 -14.85
C SER A 375 -17.31 -34.81 -15.52
N ALA A 376 -17.99 -33.96 -14.74
CA ALA A 376 -19.03 -33.06 -15.24
C ALA A 376 -18.45 -31.77 -15.78
#